data_a7e2a906be9091f3de4937a27622dcf6
#
_entry.id   a7e2a906be9091f3de4937a27622dcf6
#
_cell.length_a   1.000
_cell.length_b   1.000
_cell.length_c   1.000
_cell.angle_alpha   90.00
_cell.angle_beta   90.00
_cell.angle_gamma   90.00
#
_symmetry.space_group_name_H-M   'P 1'
#
loop_
_entity.id
_entity.type
_entity.pdbx_description
1 polymer ?
#
loop_
_entity_poly.entity_id
_entity_poly.type
_entity_poly.pdbx_seq_one_letter_code
_entity_poly.pdbx_strand_id
1 'polypeptide(L)'
;PPRSTLFPYTTLIRSPADALAISIGEKGRVDLPYMAGLLEKAGEEEQEQIARELSGVIFRDPQERDEQRAWKTADEYLSGNVRDKLRMAQLAAQRDAGYEENVRALQEAQPKDLTASEIDVRLGATWIDAEYIEAFMYETFHTPYYQRQRIKLAFVAVTGEWQISGKSFALENDV
;
A
#
# COMPACT_ATOMS: atom_id res chain seq x y z
N PRO A 1 44.95 -15.67 -9.85
CA PRO A 1 43.83 -16.38 -9.23
C PRO A 1 42.95 -15.38 -8.47
N PRO A 2 41.61 -15.36 -8.70
CA PRO A 2 40.73 -14.50 -7.95
C PRO A 2 40.70 -14.99 -6.52
N ARG A 3 40.95 -14.07 -5.60
CA ARG A 3 40.77 -14.31 -4.17
C ARG A 3 39.27 -14.44 -3.93
N SER A 4 38.79 -15.65 -3.66
CA SER A 4 37.49 -15.86 -3.06
C SER A 4 37.50 -15.17 -1.70
N THR A 5 36.74 -14.10 -1.55
CA THR A 5 36.39 -13.55 -0.26
C THR A 5 35.46 -14.55 0.42
N LEU A 6 36.06 -15.54 1.06
CA LEU A 6 35.38 -16.37 2.03
C LEU A 6 34.88 -15.43 3.16
N PHE A 7 33.59 -15.25 3.22
CA PHE A 7 32.97 -14.67 4.41
C PHE A 7 33.29 -15.56 5.62
N PRO A 8 33.86 -15.04 6.70
CA PRO A 8 34.35 -15.84 7.81
C PRO A 8 33.22 -16.35 8.74
N TYR A 9 31.99 -16.37 8.28
CA TYR A 9 30.87 -16.90 9.06
C TYR A 9 30.30 -18.13 8.37
N THR A 10 30.98 -19.25 8.53
CA THR A 10 30.31 -20.56 8.48
C THR A 10 29.37 -20.68 9.69
N THR A 11 28.43 -19.78 9.82
CA THR A 11 27.26 -20.04 10.65
C THR A 11 26.52 -21.14 9.90
N LEU A 12 26.55 -22.35 10.43
CA LEU A 12 25.77 -23.47 9.91
C LEU A 12 24.32 -22.98 9.84
N ILE A 13 23.86 -22.72 8.62
CA ILE A 13 22.47 -22.33 8.35
C ILE A 13 21.64 -23.55 8.74
N ARG A 14 20.88 -23.44 9.84
CA ARG A 14 20.14 -24.56 10.42
C ARG A 14 18.64 -24.35 10.40
N SER A 15 18.19 -23.13 10.15
CA SER A 15 16.78 -22.78 10.18
C SER A 15 16.33 -22.04 8.92
N PRO A 16 15.06 -22.16 8.52
CA PRO A 16 14.48 -21.35 7.47
C PRO A 16 14.61 -19.84 7.71
N ALA A 17 14.59 -19.40 8.98
CA ALA A 17 14.75 -18.00 9.35
C ALA A 17 16.17 -17.47 9.04
N ASP A 18 17.22 -18.28 9.28
CA ASP A 18 18.59 -17.93 8.93
C ASP A 18 18.74 -17.84 7.40
N ALA A 19 18.17 -18.81 6.67
CA ALA A 19 18.17 -18.83 5.22
C ALA A 19 17.43 -17.62 4.63
N LEU A 20 16.32 -17.21 5.24
CA LEU A 20 15.56 -16.01 4.86
C LEU A 20 16.40 -14.74 5.05
N ALA A 21 17.06 -14.59 6.20
CA ALA A 21 17.92 -13.43 6.47
C ALA A 21 19.03 -13.29 5.43
N ILE A 22 19.68 -14.41 5.05
CA ILE A 22 20.69 -14.43 4.02
C ILE A 22 20.11 -14.12 2.64
N SER A 23 18.94 -14.70 2.30
CA SER A 23 18.27 -14.43 1.03
C SER A 23 17.94 -12.93 0.88
N ILE A 24 17.43 -12.29 1.93
CA ILE A 24 17.17 -10.86 1.91
C ILE A 24 18.47 -10.05 1.80
N GLY A 25 19.52 -10.44 2.55
CA GLY A 25 20.81 -9.74 2.51
C GLY A 25 21.52 -9.82 1.17
N GLU A 26 21.48 -10.97 0.49
CA GLU A 26 22.23 -11.22 -0.74
C GLU A 26 21.40 -11.01 -2.02
N LYS A 27 20.12 -11.35 -1.99
CA LYS A 27 19.21 -11.27 -3.14
C LYS A 27 18.27 -10.06 -3.08
N GLY A 28 18.15 -9.42 -1.92
CA GLY A 28 17.20 -8.33 -1.69
C GLY A 28 15.74 -8.75 -1.72
N ARG A 29 15.45 -10.07 -1.64
CA ARG A 29 14.10 -10.62 -1.73
C ARG A 29 14.01 -12.01 -1.08
N VAL A 30 12.81 -12.48 -0.89
CA VAL A 30 12.53 -13.88 -0.55
C VAL A 30 12.73 -14.73 -1.80
N ASP A 31 13.71 -15.65 -1.79
CA ASP A 31 14.03 -16.54 -2.90
C ASP A 31 14.05 -17.98 -2.37
N LEU A 32 12.90 -18.66 -2.44
CA LEU A 32 12.75 -20.01 -1.88
C LEU A 32 13.72 -21.05 -2.48
N PRO A 33 13.96 -21.09 -3.79
CA PRO A 33 14.98 -21.97 -4.35
C PRO A 33 16.38 -21.73 -3.77
N TYR A 34 16.77 -20.46 -3.60
CA TYR A 34 18.03 -20.11 -3.00
C TYR A 34 18.11 -20.53 -1.52
N MET A 35 17.04 -20.28 -0.76
CA MET A 35 16.94 -20.67 0.65
C MET A 35 17.00 -22.20 0.83
N ALA A 36 16.34 -22.94 -0.04
CA ALA A 36 16.41 -24.41 -0.05
C ALA A 36 17.84 -24.90 -0.31
N GLY A 37 18.55 -24.29 -1.26
CA GLY A 37 19.96 -24.57 -1.52
C GLY A 37 20.87 -24.31 -0.31
N LEU A 38 20.64 -23.22 0.43
CA LEU A 38 21.38 -22.91 1.66
C LEU A 38 21.15 -23.94 2.78
N LEU A 39 19.98 -24.57 2.82
CA LEU A 39 19.62 -25.60 3.79
C LEU A 39 19.98 -27.03 3.33
N GLU A 40 20.70 -27.16 2.20
CA GLU A 40 21.03 -28.46 1.57
C GLU A 40 19.79 -29.30 1.26
N LYS A 41 18.66 -28.63 1.02
CA LYS A 41 17.38 -29.24 0.62
C LYS A 41 17.15 -28.93 -0.85
N ALA A 42 16.65 -29.91 -1.62
CA ALA A 42 16.42 -29.73 -3.04
C ALA A 42 15.04 -30.31 -3.40
N GLY A 43 14.21 -29.48 -4.06
CA GLY A 43 12.89 -29.91 -4.53
C GLY A 43 11.80 -28.88 -4.23
N GLU A 44 10.66 -29.05 -4.90
CA GLU A 44 9.49 -28.18 -4.69
C GLU A 44 8.82 -28.45 -3.32
N GLU A 45 8.80 -29.72 -2.90
CA GLU A 45 8.22 -30.09 -1.61
C GLU A 45 8.95 -29.43 -0.43
N GLU A 46 10.29 -29.35 -0.51
CA GLU A 46 11.12 -28.70 0.50
C GLU A 46 10.94 -27.20 0.51
N GLN A 47 10.75 -26.57 -0.66
CA GLN A 47 10.44 -25.13 -0.74
C GLN A 47 9.08 -24.83 -0.11
N GLU A 48 8.07 -25.66 -0.37
CA GLU A 48 6.76 -25.53 0.28
C GLU A 48 6.86 -25.75 1.79
N GLN A 49 7.67 -26.67 2.25
CA GLN A 49 7.90 -26.88 3.68
C GLN A 49 8.56 -25.64 4.31
N ILE A 50 9.59 -25.05 3.69
CA ILE A 50 10.22 -23.82 4.14
C ILE A 50 9.17 -22.70 4.23
N ALA A 51 8.33 -22.54 3.21
CA ALA A 51 7.28 -21.55 3.19
C ALA A 51 6.27 -21.75 4.33
N ARG A 52 5.89 -22.99 4.61
CA ARG A 52 4.99 -23.34 5.74
C ARG A 52 5.64 -23.03 7.09
N GLU A 53 6.91 -23.33 7.27
CA GLU A 53 7.65 -23.03 8.50
C GLU A 53 7.82 -21.53 8.73
N LEU A 54 7.79 -20.73 7.66
CA LEU A 54 7.84 -19.26 7.69
C LEU A 54 6.47 -18.61 7.56
N SER A 55 5.37 -19.36 7.77
CA SER A 55 4.02 -18.82 7.77
C SER A 55 3.90 -17.63 8.72
N GLY A 56 3.30 -16.53 8.28
CA GLY A 56 3.23 -15.28 9.02
C GLY A 56 4.47 -14.37 8.93
N VAL A 57 5.61 -14.90 8.47
CA VAL A 57 6.83 -14.13 8.22
C VAL A 57 6.99 -13.78 6.75
N ILE A 58 6.61 -14.70 5.87
CA ILE A 58 6.55 -14.49 4.44
C ILE A 58 5.15 -14.80 3.91
N PHE A 59 4.75 -14.11 2.85
CA PHE A 59 3.45 -14.25 2.20
C PHE A 59 3.63 -14.37 0.68
N ARG A 60 2.80 -15.20 0.05
CA ARG A 60 2.74 -15.30 -1.41
C ARG A 60 1.75 -14.25 -1.93
N ASP A 61 2.22 -13.30 -2.72
CA ASP A 61 1.39 -12.25 -3.32
C ASP A 61 0.60 -12.80 -4.53
N PRO A 62 -0.74 -12.88 -4.48
CA PRO A 62 -1.53 -13.39 -5.60
C PRO A 62 -1.57 -12.46 -6.81
N GLN A 63 -1.10 -11.22 -6.70
CA GLN A 63 -1.04 -10.26 -7.79
C GLN A 63 0.27 -10.38 -8.59
N GLU A 64 1.30 -10.96 -8.00
CA GLU A 64 2.59 -11.11 -8.68
C GLU A 64 2.52 -12.27 -9.70
N ARG A 65 2.95 -11.99 -10.92
CA ARG A 65 2.96 -12.95 -12.02
C ARG A 65 4.25 -13.76 -12.08
N ASP A 66 5.30 -13.20 -11.56
CA ASP A 66 6.61 -13.86 -11.50
C ASP A 66 6.67 -14.71 -10.22
N GLU A 67 6.64 -16.03 -10.36
CA GLU A 67 6.69 -16.94 -9.21
C GLU A 67 7.94 -16.76 -8.36
N GLN A 68 9.06 -16.33 -8.95
CA GLN A 68 10.28 -16.05 -8.20
C GLN A 68 10.19 -14.78 -7.34
N ARG A 69 9.23 -13.89 -7.63
CA ARG A 69 8.97 -12.64 -6.91
C ARG A 69 7.67 -12.67 -6.11
N ALA A 70 6.92 -13.75 -6.24
CA ALA A 70 5.63 -13.87 -5.59
C ALA A 70 5.74 -13.91 -4.06
N TRP A 71 6.86 -14.35 -3.52
CA TRP A 71 7.08 -14.39 -2.08
C TRP A 71 7.65 -13.08 -1.57
N LYS A 72 7.00 -12.52 -0.56
CA LYS A 72 7.34 -11.22 0.07
C LYS A 72 7.42 -11.37 1.57
N THR A 73 8.23 -10.55 2.22
CA THR A 73 8.25 -10.47 3.68
C THR A 73 6.93 -9.87 4.20
N ALA A 74 6.61 -10.13 5.47
CA ALA A 74 5.44 -9.56 6.13
C ALA A 74 5.42 -8.03 6.03
N ASP A 75 6.56 -7.37 6.27
CA ASP A 75 6.67 -5.90 6.20
C ASP A 75 6.38 -5.37 4.80
N GLU A 76 6.83 -6.06 3.75
CA GLU A 76 6.56 -5.68 2.37
C GLU A 76 5.11 -5.97 1.97
N TYR A 77 4.59 -7.15 2.35
CA TYR A 77 3.26 -7.57 1.95
C TYR A 77 2.15 -6.82 2.68
N LEU A 78 2.29 -6.63 4.00
CA LEU A 78 1.29 -5.99 4.86
C LEU A 78 1.39 -4.46 4.89
N SER A 79 2.10 -3.86 3.92
CA SER A 79 2.24 -2.41 3.76
C SER A 79 1.65 -1.91 2.45
N GLY A 80 1.55 -0.59 2.29
CA GLY A 80 0.99 0.04 1.09
C GLY A 80 -0.53 -0.08 1.02
N ASN A 81 -1.08 -0.43 -0.17
CA ASN A 81 -2.54 -0.54 -0.36
C ASN A 81 -3.07 -1.88 0.16
N VAL A 82 -3.10 -2.02 1.48
CA VAL A 82 -3.57 -3.25 2.15
C VAL A 82 -5.04 -3.57 1.89
N ARG A 83 -5.86 -2.58 1.52
CA ARG A 83 -7.28 -2.79 1.18
C ARG A 83 -7.45 -3.55 -0.12
N ASP A 84 -6.73 -3.15 -1.15
CA ASP A 84 -6.74 -3.86 -2.44
C ASP A 84 -6.08 -5.23 -2.32
N LYS A 85 -4.98 -5.33 -1.58
CA LYS A 85 -4.34 -6.62 -1.29
C LYS A 85 -5.29 -7.59 -0.59
N LEU A 86 -6.07 -7.11 0.39
CA LEU A 86 -7.08 -7.94 1.06
C LEU A 86 -8.14 -8.46 0.08
N ARG A 87 -8.66 -7.60 -0.81
CA ARG A 87 -9.63 -8.02 -1.81
C ARG A 87 -9.08 -9.10 -2.74
N MET A 88 -7.83 -8.94 -3.18
CA MET A 88 -7.17 -9.92 -4.05
C MET A 88 -6.85 -11.21 -3.33
N ALA A 89 -6.42 -11.15 -2.07
CA ALA A 89 -6.21 -12.33 -1.24
C ALA A 89 -7.51 -13.12 -1.00
N GLN A 90 -8.63 -12.43 -0.76
CA GLN A 90 -9.95 -13.06 -0.63
C GLN A 90 -10.38 -13.78 -1.92
N LEU A 91 -10.14 -13.20 -3.09
CA LEU A 91 -10.42 -13.85 -4.37
C LEU A 91 -9.51 -15.06 -4.61
N ALA A 92 -8.24 -14.98 -4.21
CA ALA A 92 -7.32 -16.10 -4.30
C ALA A 92 -7.70 -17.25 -3.35
N ALA A 93 -8.08 -16.93 -2.11
CA ALA A 93 -8.49 -17.90 -1.11
C ALA A 93 -9.74 -18.71 -1.50
N GLN A 94 -10.62 -18.17 -2.36
CA GLN A 94 -11.75 -18.92 -2.91
C GLN A 94 -11.32 -20.09 -3.82
N ARG A 95 -10.11 -20.04 -4.35
CA ARG A 95 -9.56 -21.03 -5.28
C ARG A 95 -8.49 -21.92 -4.63
N ASP A 96 -7.77 -21.37 -3.68
CA ASP A 96 -6.64 -22.00 -3.00
C ASP A 96 -6.62 -21.58 -1.53
N ALA A 97 -6.90 -22.55 -0.64
CA ALA A 97 -6.91 -22.35 0.80
C ALA A 97 -5.54 -21.88 1.36
N GLY A 98 -4.46 -22.05 0.61
CA GLY A 98 -3.13 -21.54 0.98
C GLY A 98 -3.08 -20.02 1.20
N TYR A 99 -4.08 -19.27 0.69
CA TYR A 99 -4.18 -17.82 0.88
C TYR A 99 -5.04 -17.39 2.09
N GLU A 100 -5.56 -18.30 2.89
CA GLU A 100 -6.36 -17.95 4.09
C GLU A 100 -5.52 -17.19 5.12
N GLU A 101 -4.25 -17.55 5.27
CA GLU A 101 -3.30 -16.82 6.13
C GLU A 101 -3.10 -15.39 5.67
N ASN A 102 -2.99 -15.16 4.35
CA ASN A 102 -2.89 -13.83 3.76
C ASN A 102 -4.12 -12.98 4.10
N VAL A 103 -5.32 -13.57 4.01
CA VAL A 103 -6.57 -12.87 4.34
C VAL A 103 -6.58 -12.47 5.80
N ARG A 104 -6.22 -13.39 6.71
CA ARG A 104 -6.18 -13.12 8.15
C ARG A 104 -5.21 -11.99 8.48
N ALA A 105 -3.97 -12.09 8.01
CA ALA A 105 -2.94 -11.10 8.26
C ALA A 105 -3.29 -9.72 7.68
N LEU A 106 -3.86 -9.69 6.46
CA LEU A 106 -4.30 -8.43 5.85
C LEU A 106 -5.53 -7.83 6.55
N GLN A 107 -6.41 -8.63 7.14
CA GLN A 107 -7.52 -8.12 7.96
C GLN A 107 -7.00 -7.43 9.23
N GLU A 108 -6.00 -8.00 9.89
CA GLU A 108 -5.37 -7.41 11.07
C GLU A 108 -4.58 -6.14 10.72
N ALA A 109 -3.97 -6.09 9.53
CA ALA A 109 -3.20 -4.94 9.05
C ALA A 109 -4.07 -3.78 8.51
N GLN A 110 -5.41 -3.92 8.44
CA GLN A 110 -6.26 -2.83 7.96
C GLN A 110 -6.15 -1.59 8.84
N PRO A 111 -5.93 -0.40 8.24
CA PRO A 111 -6.00 0.84 9.00
C PRO A 111 -7.44 1.06 9.50
N LYS A 112 -7.55 1.55 10.72
CA LYS A 112 -8.84 1.97 11.27
C LYS A 112 -9.40 3.11 10.41
N ASP A 113 -10.65 2.98 10.00
CA ASP A 113 -11.34 4.09 9.34
C ASP A 113 -11.54 5.24 10.32
N LEU A 114 -11.18 6.43 9.87
CA LEU A 114 -11.43 7.65 10.64
C LEU A 114 -12.93 7.97 10.63
N THR A 115 -13.45 8.33 11.78
CA THR A 115 -14.81 8.89 11.89
C THR A 115 -14.83 10.34 11.40
N ALA A 116 -16.01 10.86 11.05
CA ALA A 116 -16.13 12.24 10.59
C ALA A 116 -15.56 13.27 11.60
N SER A 117 -15.63 12.96 12.91
CA SER A 117 -15.06 13.80 13.97
C SER A 117 -13.54 13.76 14.11
N GLU A 118 -12.89 12.72 13.55
CA GLU A 118 -11.44 12.55 13.55
C GLU A 118 -10.78 13.16 12.31
N ILE A 119 -11.60 13.56 11.31
CA ILE A 119 -11.12 14.19 10.08
C ILE A 119 -11.06 15.71 10.28
N ASP A 120 -9.86 16.28 10.37
CA ASP A 120 -9.67 17.73 10.39
C ASP A 120 -9.83 18.29 8.98
N VAL A 121 -10.96 18.90 8.70
CA VAL A 121 -11.27 19.53 7.41
C VAL A 121 -11.02 21.03 7.52
N ARG A 122 -10.08 21.54 6.74
CA ARG A 122 -9.81 22.98 6.61
C ARG A 122 -10.23 23.45 5.22
N LEU A 123 -10.77 24.66 5.13
CA LEU A 123 -11.15 25.34 3.86
C LEU A 123 -9.93 25.49 2.95
N GLY A 124 -8.87 25.05 3.00
CA GLY A 124 -7.70 25.08 2.14
C GLY A 124 -7.10 23.69 1.91
N ALA A 125 -7.80 22.64 2.35
CA ALA A 125 -7.30 21.28 2.16
C ALA A 125 -7.28 20.94 0.65
N THR A 126 -6.10 20.57 0.15
CA THR A 126 -5.83 20.33 -1.27
C THR A 126 -6.50 19.08 -1.84
N TRP A 127 -7.01 18.21 -0.96
CA TRP A 127 -7.71 16.97 -1.32
C TRP A 127 -9.22 17.15 -1.53
N ILE A 128 -9.75 18.36 -1.23
CA ILE A 128 -11.17 18.69 -1.44
C ILE A 128 -11.33 19.16 -2.88
N ASP A 129 -12.22 18.53 -3.64
CA ASP A 129 -12.54 18.97 -4.99
C ASP A 129 -13.15 20.38 -4.99
N ALA A 130 -12.80 21.16 -6.01
CA ALA A 130 -13.25 22.54 -6.18
C ALA A 130 -14.78 22.67 -6.14
N GLU A 131 -15.51 21.67 -6.64
CA GLU A 131 -16.97 21.64 -6.67
C GLU A 131 -17.61 21.75 -5.26
N TYR A 132 -17.01 21.08 -4.26
CA TYR A 132 -17.52 21.18 -2.88
C TYR A 132 -17.30 22.56 -2.27
N ILE A 133 -16.15 23.17 -2.58
CA ILE A 133 -15.85 24.53 -2.09
C ILE A 133 -16.71 25.56 -2.82
N GLU A 134 -16.96 25.38 -4.11
CA GLU A 134 -17.90 26.21 -4.87
C GLU A 134 -19.34 26.11 -4.32
N ALA A 135 -19.82 24.90 -4.06
CA ALA A 135 -21.13 24.67 -3.51
C ALA A 135 -21.28 25.34 -2.14
N PHE A 136 -20.28 25.16 -1.25
CA PHE A 136 -20.23 25.83 0.05
C PHE A 136 -20.27 27.36 -0.07
N MET A 137 -19.48 27.92 -1.00
CA MET A 137 -19.43 29.35 -1.25
C MET A 137 -20.78 29.88 -1.74
N TYR A 138 -21.43 29.20 -2.71
CA TYR A 138 -22.72 29.59 -3.24
C TYR A 138 -23.84 29.52 -2.21
N GLU A 139 -23.79 28.54 -1.33
CA GLU A 139 -24.75 28.40 -0.23
C GLU A 139 -24.55 29.50 0.82
N THR A 140 -23.31 29.73 1.23
CA THR A 140 -22.97 30.71 2.26
C THR A 140 -23.30 32.13 1.83
N PHE A 141 -23.02 32.49 0.57
CA PHE A 141 -23.29 33.85 0.04
C PHE A 141 -24.63 33.98 -0.67
N HIS A 142 -25.47 32.94 -0.63
CA HIS A 142 -26.77 32.91 -1.31
C HIS A 142 -26.70 33.32 -2.78
N THR A 143 -25.60 32.92 -3.49
CA THR A 143 -25.30 33.33 -4.85
C THR A 143 -26.38 32.87 -5.82
N PRO A 144 -27.07 33.78 -6.56
CA PRO A 144 -28.09 33.40 -7.53
C PRO A 144 -27.53 32.50 -8.63
N TYR A 145 -28.35 31.54 -9.08
CA TYR A 145 -27.94 30.54 -10.07
C TYR A 145 -27.39 31.14 -11.38
N TYR A 146 -28.00 32.23 -11.87
CA TYR A 146 -27.57 32.90 -13.10
C TYR A 146 -26.22 33.60 -12.99
N GLN A 147 -25.71 33.86 -11.77
CA GLN A 147 -24.40 34.47 -11.54
C GLN A 147 -23.31 33.42 -11.35
N ARG A 148 -23.64 32.19 -10.96
CA ARG A 148 -22.66 31.12 -10.66
C ARG A 148 -21.74 30.81 -11.84
N GLN A 149 -22.22 30.92 -13.07
CA GLN A 149 -21.41 30.69 -14.26
C GLN A 149 -20.27 31.72 -14.47
N ARG A 150 -20.35 32.89 -13.82
CA ARG A 150 -19.34 33.94 -13.89
C ARG A 150 -18.25 33.81 -12.82
N ILE A 151 -18.46 32.95 -11.87
CA ILE A 151 -17.53 32.71 -10.76
C ILE A 151 -16.79 31.41 -11.07
N LYS A 152 -15.46 31.45 -10.94
CA LYS A 152 -14.64 30.25 -11.08
C LYS A 152 -13.71 30.14 -9.90
N LEU A 153 -13.68 28.96 -9.29
CA LEU A 153 -12.76 28.60 -8.26
C LEU A 153 -11.69 27.68 -8.83
N ALA A 154 -10.44 27.96 -8.53
CA ALA A 154 -9.32 27.12 -8.93
C ALA A 154 -8.30 27.02 -7.81
N PHE A 155 -7.78 25.82 -7.58
CA PHE A 155 -6.65 25.63 -6.69
C PHE A 155 -5.33 25.82 -7.44
N VAL A 156 -4.47 26.69 -6.94
CA VAL A 156 -3.14 26.96 -7.51
C VAL A 156 -2.12 26.16 -6.73
N ALA A 157 -1.69 25.02 -7.29
CA ALA A 157 -0.78 24.08 -6.62
C ALA A 157 0.59 24.70 -6.27
N VAL A 158 1.04 25.70 -7.02
CA VAL A 158 2.34 26.38 -6.80
C VAL A 158 2.33 27.23 -5.53
N THR A 159 1.21 27.93 -5.27
CA THR A 159 1.07 28.80 -4.09
C THR A 159 0.35 28.12 -2.93
N GLY A 160 -0.31 26.98 -3.19
CA GLY A 160 -1.15 26.31 -2.20
C GLY A 160 -2.43 27.05 -1.84
N GLU A 161 -2.88 27.98 -2.71
CA GLU A 161 -4.00 28.88 -2.44
C GLU A 161 -5.16 28.66 -3.41
N TRP A 162 -6.37 28.90 -2.90
CA TRP A 162 -7.58 28.95 -3.71
C TRP A 162 -7.75 30.35 -4.32
N GLN A 163 -7.89 30.40 -5.66
CA GLN A 163 -8.18 31.61 -6.38
C GLN A 163 -9.63 31.63 -6.83
N ILE A 164 -10.31 32.75 -6.51
CA ILE A 164 -11.69 32.99 -6.94
C ILE A 164 -11.68 34.13 -7.96
N SER A 165 -12.04 33.83 -9.20
CA SER A 165 -12.28 34.83 -10.23
C SER A 165 -13.78 35.15 -10.31
N GLY A 166 -14.13 36.41 -10.60
CA GLY A 166 -15.51 36.87 -10.62
C GLY A 166 -16.14 37.00 -9.25
N LYS A 167 -15.37 37.15 -8.19
CA LYS A 167 -15.85 37.23 -6.79
C LYS A 167 -16.84 38.37 -6.53
N SER A 168 -16.76 39.48 -7.28
CA SER A 168 -17.74 40.57 -7.19
C SER A 168 -19.18 40.13 -7.48
N PHE A 169 -19.36 39.12 -8.33
CA PHE A 169 -20.69 38.59 -8.61
C PHE A 169 -21.27 37.72 -7.48
N ALA A 170 -20.42 37.25 -6.57
CA ALA A 170 -20.84 36.48 -5.42
C ALA A 170 -21.32 37.37 -4.26
N LEU A 171 -20.75 38.57 -4.16
CA LEU A 171 -20.92 39.50 -3.04
C LEU A 171 -21.95 40.62 -3.27
N GLU A 172 -22.45 40.77 -4.51
CA GLU A 172 -23.34 41.88 -4.88
C GLU A 172 -24.80 41.75 -4.41
N ASN A 173 -25.15 40.75 -3.62
CA ASN A 173 -26.55 40.51 -3.29
C ASN A 173 -26.99 40.87 -1.85
N ASP A 174 -26.12 41.47 -1.07
CA ASP A 174 -26.46 41.92 0.30
C ASP A 174 -26.57 43.46 0.40
N VAL A 175 -27.18 44.12 -0.58
CA VAL A 175 -27.57 45.54 -0.47
C VAL A 175 -29.06 45.68 -0.75
#